data_7d17372ffebcafa34be64403dd5ed115
#
_entry.id   7d17372ffebcafa34be64403dd5ed115
#
_cell.length_a   1.000
_cell.length_b   1.000
_cell.length_c   1.000
_cell.angle_alpha   90.00
_cell.angle_beta   90.00
_cell.angle_gamma   90.00
#
_symmetry.space_group_name_H-M   'P 1'
#
loop_
_entity.id
_entity.type
_entity.pdbx_description
1 polymer ?
#
loop_
_entity_poly.entity_id
_entity_poly.type
_entity_poly.pdbx_seq_one_letter_code
_entity_poly.pdbx_strand_id
1 'polypeptide(L)'
;TGPTGANAVEAALKLARLVTGRRNVITFTNGFHGVTMGALAMTGNGHHRGAAGADLSNVSRMPYDGYVEGDFDSIAYMDKMLGDNSSGVDHPAAVIVECIQGEGGLNAARAEWLQRLEKLCHKYEMLLIVDDIQAGCGRTGTFFSFEEAGIYPDIVTLSKSLSGYGLPFAVVLMKPELVN
;
A
#
# COMPACT_ATOMS: atom_id res chain seq x y z
N THR A 1 15.92 -1.36 -9.52
CA THR A 1 14.98 -0.23 -9.34
C THR A 1 15.77 1.08 -9.28
N GLY A 2 15.11 2.22 -9.51
CA GLY A 2 15.75 3.53 -9.36
C GLY A 2 15.87 3.95 -7.88
N PRO A 3 16.49 5.11 -7.59
CA PRO A 3 16.89 5.49 -6.23
C PRO A 3 15.78 6.20 -5.43
N THR A 4 14.56 6.27 -5.92
CA THR A 4 13.46 6.98 -5.25
C THR A 4 12.41 6.04 -4.68
N GLY A 5 11.65 6.50 -3.69
CA GLY A 5 10.52 5.75 -3.13
C GLY A 5 9.49 5.36 -4.20
N ALA A 6 9.18 6.25 -5.15
CA ALA A 6 8.30 5.93 -6.26
C ALA A 6 8.81 4.75 -7.11
N ASN A 7 10.13 4.65 -7.33
CA ASN A 7 10.71 3.50 -8.04
C ASN A 7 10.56 2.20 -7.24
N ALA A 8 10.68 2.24 -5.91
CA ALA A 8 10.43 1.07 -5.06
C ALA A 8 8.97 0.64 -5.15
N VAL A 9 8.03 1.59 -5.10
CA VAL A 9 6.59 1.30 -5.27
C VAL A 9 6.31 0.68 -6.65
N GLU A 10 6.84 1.26 -7.73
CA GLU A 10 6.67 0.70 -9.09
C GLU A 10 7.18 -0.75 -9.17
N ALA A 11 8.34 -1.04 -8.55
CA ALA A 11 8.89 -2.38 -8.52
C ALA A 11 8.01 -3.35 -7.70
N ALA A 12 7.50 -2.91 -6.55
CA ALA A 12 6.59 -3.70 -5.72
C ALA A 12 5.28 -4.03 -6.46
N LEU A 13 4.68 -3.04 -7.14
CA LEU A 13 3.47 -3.24 -7.95
C LEU A 13 3.70 -4.19 -9.11
N LYS A 14 4.86 -4.04 -9.81
CA LYS A 14 5.23 -4.92 -10.91
C LYS A 14 5.42 -6.35 -10.44
N LEU A 15 6.11 -6.54 -9.31
CA LEU A 15 6.34 -7.86 -8.70
C LEU A 15 5.00 -8.50 -8.31
N ALA A 16 4.13 -7.77 -7.62
CA ALA A 16 2.84 -8.29 -7.20
C ALA A 16 1.99 -8.78 -8.39
N ARG A 17 1.96 -8.00 -9.46
CA ARG A 17 1.26 -8.37 -10.70
C ARG A 17 1.88 -9.58 -11.38
N LEU A 18 3.21 -9.68 -11.40
CA LEU A 18 3.92 -10.81 -11.99
C LEU A 18 3.63 -12.12 -11.25
N VAL A 19 3.74 -12.10 -9.92
CA VAL A 19 3.57 -13.30 -9.08
C VAL A 19 2.13 -13.79 -9.10
N THR A 20 1.16 -12.88 -9.06
CA THR A 20 -0.26 -13.26 -8.98
C THR A 20 -0.94 -13.44 -10.33
N GLY A 21 -0.36 -12.93 -11.42
CA GLY A 21 -1.00 -12.85 -12.73
C GLY A 21 -2.18 -11.85 -12.79
N ARG A 22 -2.42 -11.09 -11.74
CA ARG A 22 -3.54 -10.14 -11.61
C ARG A 22 -3.06 -8.71 -11.84
N ARG A 23 -3.97 -7.78 -12.18
CA ARG A 23 -3.61 -6.39 -12.51
C ARG A 23 -4.03 -5.38 -11.47
N ASN A 24 -5.24 -5.56 -10.91
CA ASN A 24 -5.83 -4.61 -9.98
C ASN A 24 -5.06 -4.58 -8.65
N VAL A 25 -4.97 -3.40 -8.03
CA VAL A 25 -4.37 -3.21 -6.70
C VAL A 25 -5.32 -2.35 -5.87
N ILE A 26 -5.55 -2.77 -4.64
CA ILE A 26 -6.29 -1.95 -3.68
C ILE A 26 -5.33 -0.95 -3.04
N THR A 27 -5.77 0.31 -2.98
CA THR A 27 -5.13 1.39 -2.23
C THR A 27 -6.18 2.10 -1.37
N PHE A 28 -5.77 3.06 -0.55
CA PHE A 28 -6.68 3.71 0.39
C PHE A 28 -6.86 5.21 0.11
N THR A 29 -7.98 5.75 0.61
CA THR A 29 -8.18 7.20 0.67
C THR A 29 -7.03 7.86 1.41
N ASN A 30 -6.62 9.07 0.99
CA ASN A 30 -5.49 9.83 1.52
C ASN A 30 -4.10 9.18 1.36
N GLY A 31 -3.99 8.00 0.74
CA GLY A 31 -2.71 7.35 0.49
C GLY A 31 -1.81 8.15 -0.45
N PHE A 32 -0.50 8.14 -0.19
CA PHE A 32 0.51 8.73 -1.06
C PHE A 32 1.65 7.74 -1.30
N HIS A 33 1.82 7.33 -2.55
CA HIS A 33 2.79 6.31 -2.93
C HIS A 33 3.80 6.76 -4.00
N GLY A 34 3.73 8.03 -4.38
CA GLY A 34 4.61 8.63 -5.38
C GLY A 34 3.86 9.24 -6.57
N VAL A 35 4.62 9.78 -7.51
CA VAL A 35 4.11 10.56 -8.65
C VAL A 35 4.55 10.02 -10.02
N THR A 36 5.20 8.86 -10.10
CA THR A 36 5.35 8.11 -11.34
C THR A 36 4.04 7.40 -11.66
N MET A 37 3.79 7.01 -12.89
CA MET A 37 2.44 6.64 -13.35
C MET A 37 1.78 5.53 -12.53
N GLY A 38 2.46 4.42 -12.22
CA GLY A 38 1.93 3.36 -11.39
C GLY A 38 1.75 3.77 -9.93
N ALA A 39 2.74 4.45 -9.35
CA ALA A 39 2.66 4.99 -7.99
C ALA A 39 1.58 6.07 -7.88
N LEU A 40 1.42 6.91 -8.90
CA LEU A 40 0.39 7.94 -8.96
C LEU A 40 -1.02 7.34 -9.04
N ALA A 41 -1.19 6.22 -9.73
CA ALA A 41 -2.45 5.49 -9.72
C ALA A 41 -2.84 5.05 -8.29
N MET A 42 -1.86 4.71 -7.45
CA MET A 42 -2.08 4.34 -6.04
C MET A 42 -2.30 5.57 -5.13
N THR A 43 -1.83 6.75 -5.52
CA THR A 43 -1.93 7.99 -4.74
C THR A 43 -3.35 8.57 -4.76
N GLY A 44 -3.86 8.99 -3.60
CA GLY A 44 -5.22 9.52 -3.44
C GLY A 44 -5.39 10.99 -3.81
N ASN A 45 -4.33 11.79 -3.65
CA ASN A 45 -4.37 13.26 -3.77
C ASN A 45 -4.72 13.71 -5.19
N GLY A 46 -5.84 14.44 -5.34
CA GLY A 46 -6.37 14.90 -6.62
C GLY A 46 -5.47 15.92 -7.32
N HIS A 47 -4.71 16.73 -6.58
CA HIS A 47 -3.77 17.69 -7.16
C HIS A 47 -2.67 16.98 -7.97
N HIS A 48 -2.04 15.97 -7.37
CA HIS A 48 -1.01 15.19 -8.06
C HIS A 48 -1.58 14.38 -9.22
N ARG A 49 -2.74 13.76 -9.02
CA ARG A 49 -3.40 12.94 -10.06
C ARG A 49 -3.89 13.76 -11.25
N GLY A 50 -4.35 14.99 -11.01
CA GLY A 50 -4.86 15.86 -12.08
C GLY A 50 -3.84 16.20 -13.15
N ALA A 51 -2.54 16.19 -12.82
CA ALA A 51 -1.45 16.47 -13.75
C ALA A 51 -0.99 15.24 -14.56
N ALA A 52 -1.60 14.06 -14.38
CA ALA A 52 -1.14 12.82 -15.02
C ALA A 52 -1.20 12.86 -16.56
N GLY A 53 -2.25 13.48 -17.12
CA GLY A 53 -2.46 13.54 -18.56
C GLY A 53 -2.68 12.17 -19.23
N ALA A 54 -2.87 11.12 -18.44
CA ALA A 54 -3.09 9.75 -18.89
C ALA A 54 -3.95 8.98 -17.89
N ASP A 55 -4.45 7.81 -18.30
CA ASP A 55 -5.30 6.97 -17.46
C ASP A 55 -4.52 6.40 -16.28
N LEU A 56 -5.09 6.54 -15.09
CA LEU A 56 -4.62 5.93 -13.85
C LEU A 56 -5.50 4.72 -13.52
N SER A 57 -5.22 3.61 -14.19
CA SER A 57 -6.05 2.39 -14.19
C SER A 57 -5.48 1.29 -13.27
N ASN A 58 -6.22 0.16 -13.19
CA ASN A 58 -5.87 -1.02 -12.39
C ASN A 58 -5.72 -0.69 -10.90
N VAL A 59 -6.63 0.10 -10.37
CA VAL A 59 -6.68 0.51 -8.97
C VAL A 59 -8.11 0.53 -8.46
N SER A 60 -8.33 -0.06 -7.29
CA SER A 60 -9.56 0.08 -6.50
C SER A 60 -9.24 0.84 -5.23
N ARG A 61 -9.92 1.96 -5.01
CA ARG A 61 -9.65 2.81 -3.84
C ARG A 61 -10.68 2.56 -2.76
N MET A 62 -10.20 2.19 -1.57
CA MET A 62 -11.03 1.84 -0.43
C MET A 62 -10.86 2.86 0.71
N PRO A 63 -11.85 3.01 1.60
CA PRO A 63 -11.71 3.85 2.77
C PRO A 63 -10.61 3.33 3.72
N TYR A 64 -9.70 4.22 4.11
CA TYR A 64 -8.71 3.96 5.15
C TYR A 64 -9.36 3.82 6.53
N ASP A 65 -8.63 3.30 7.51
CA ASP A 65 -9.09 3.21 8.89
C ASP A 65 -9.54 4.58 9.43
N GLY A 66 -10.77 4.67 9.91
CA GLY A 66 -11.34 5.93 10.42
C GLY A 66 -11.67 7.01 9.39
N TYR A 67 -11.53 6.75 8.08
CA TYR A 67 -11.85 7.74 7.04
C TYR A 67 -13.34 8.09 6.98
N VAL A 68 -14.21 7.12 7.15
CA VAL A 68 -15.66 7.32 7.22
C VAL A 68 -16.05 7.44 8.68
N GLU A 69 -16.77 8.51 9.01
CA GLU A 69 -17.24 8.75 10.39
C GLU A 69 -18.23 7.68 10.87
N GLY A 70 -18.33 7.55 12.20
CA GLY A 70 -19.22 6.57 12.85
C GLY A 70 -18.62 5.16 12.88
N ASP A 71 -19.50 4.16 12.98
CA ASP A 71 -19.13 2.75 13.14
C ASP A 71 -18.82 2.04 11.80
N PHE A 72 -18.32 2.76 10.80
CA PHE A 72 -18.02 2.18 9.50
C PHE A 72 -16.81 1.23 9.56
N ASP A 73 -17.05 -0.03 9.23
CA ASP A 73 -16.01 -1.07 9.15
C ASP A 73 -15.52 -1.22 7.71
N SER A 74 -14.39 -0.58 7.39
CA SER A 74 -13.82 -0.62 6.04
C SER A 74 -13.30 -2.00 5.66
N ILE A 75 -12.88 -2.84 6.62
CA ILE A 75 -12.45 -4.22 6.33
C ILE A 75 -13.67 -5.09 5.95
N ALA A 76 -14.76 -5.00 6.71
CA ALA A 76 -15.99 -5.70 6.37
C ALA A 76 -16.57 -5.22 5.02
N TYR A 77 -16.46 -3.92 4.72
CA TYR A 77 -16.84 -3.38 3.42
C TYR A 77 -16.00 -3.98 2.29
N MET A 78 -14.67 -4.02 2.44
CA MET A 78 -13.78 -4.64 1.45
C MET A 78 -14.08 -6.13 1.29
N ASP A 79 -14.31 -6.87 2.38
CA ASP A 79 -14.66 -8.29 2.33
C ASP A 79 -15.94 -8.52 1.53
N LYS A 80 -16.95 -7.68 1.74
CA LYS A 80 -18.19 -7.70 0.96
C LYS A 80 -17.94 -7.45 -0.53
N MET A 81 -17.14 -6.43 -0.87
CA MET A 81 -16.83 -6.09 -2.25
C MET A 81 -16.05 -7.20 -2.97
N LEU A 82 -15.07 -7.80 -2.29
CA LEU A 82 -14.25 -8.88 -2.85
C LEU A 82 -15.00 -10.20 -3.00
N GLY A 83 -15.96 -10.46 -2.12
CA GLY A 83 -16.81 -11.66 -2.16
C GLY A 83 -17.99 -11.58 -3.13
N ASP A 84 -18.26 -10.41 -3.72
CA ASP A 84 -19.39 -10.19 -4.61
C ASP A 84 -18.91 -10.03 -6.05
N ASN A 85 -19.18 -10.99 -6.90
CA ASN A 85 -18.79 -10.99 -8.32
C ASN A 85 -19.44 -9.84 -9.14
N SER A 86 -20.42 -9.17 -8.58
CA SER A 86 -21.10 -8.02 -9.20
C SER A 86 -20.69 -6.67 -8.60
N SER A 87 -19.70 -6.64 -7.72
CA SER A 87 -19.22 -5.41 -7.09
C SER A 87 -18.48 -4.46 -8.03
N GLY A 88 -17.97 -4.96 -9.16
CA GLY A 88 -17.11 -4.23 -10.09
C GLY A 88 -15.65 -4.12 -9.63
N VAL A 89 -15.27 -4.81 -8.58
CA VAL A 89 -13.87 -4.90 -8.12
C VAL A 89 -13.24 -6.17 -8.70
N ASP A 90 -12.35 -5.98 -9.69
CA ASP A 90 -11.56 -7.09 -10.21
C ASP A 90 -10.67 -7.67 -9.11
N HIS A 91 -10.49 -8.99 -9.10
CA HIS A 91 -9.70 -9.67 -8.07
C HIS A 91 -8.27 -9.11 -8.01
N PRO A 92 -7.87 -8.50 -6.86
CA PRO A 92 -6.62 -7.75 -6.80
C PRO A 92 -5.37 -8.64 -6.75
N ALA A 93 -4.26 -8.12 -7.28
CA ALA A 93 -2.92 -8.67 -7.08
C ALA A 93 -2.42 -8.42 -5.66
N ALA A 94 -2.71 -7.23 -5.14
CA ALA A 94 -2.19 -6.78 -3.86
C ALA A 94 -3.07 -5.70 -3.24
N VAL A 95 -2.83 -5.47 -1.96
CA VAL A 95 -3.20 -4.25 -1.24
C VAL A 95 -1.92 -3.49 -0.94
N ILE A 96 -1.89 -2.18 -1.20
CA ILE A 96 -0.80 -1.29 -0.76
C ILE A 96 -1.31 -0.35 0.32
N VAL A 97 -0.57 -0.25 1.43
CA VAL A 97 -0.98 0.52 2.61
C VAL A 97 0.21 1.19 3.27
N GLU A 98 0.00 2.41 3.79
CA GLU A 98 0.88 3.06 4.77
C GLU A 98 0.29 2.78 6.16
N CYS A 99 1.09 2.27 7.11
CA CYS A 99 0.61 2.10 8.49
C CYS A 99 0.30 3.45 9.14
N ILE A 100 1.05 4.48 8.75
CA ILE A 100 0.81 5.89 9.09
C ILE A 100 0.90 6.69 7.80
N GLN A 101 -0.21 7.28 7.38
CA GLN A 101 -0.27 8.15 6.22
C GLN A 101 0.37 9.50 6.53
N GLY A 102 1.58 9.73 6.02
CA GLY A 102 2.29 10.98 6.27
C GLY A 102 1.70 12.15 5.49
N GLU A 103 1.76 12.09 4.17
CA GLU A 103 1.23 13.13 3.26
C GLU A 103 -0.31 13.25 3.35
N GLY A 104 -0.97 12.19 3.71
CA GLY A 104 -2.43 12.12 3.83
C GLY A 104 -3.02 12.79 5.07
N GLY A 105 -2.18 13.30 6.01
CA GLY A 105 -2.64 14.03 7.18
C GLY A 105 -2.30 13.40 8.54
N LEU A 106 -1.27 12.57 8.61
CA LEU A 106 -0.83 11.85 9.81
C LEU A 106 -1.91 10.89 10.36
N ASN A 107 -2.63 10.22 9.48
CA ASN A 107 -3.61 9.23 9.87
C ASN A 107 -2.90 7.91 10.22
N ALA A 108 -3.00 7.46 11.46
CA ALA A 108 -2.45 6.19 11.91
C ALA A 108 -3.52 5.10 11.91
N ALA A 109 -3.26 3.98 11.26
CA ALA A 109 -4.13 2.82 11.33
C ALA A 109 -4.01 2.12 12.69
N ARG A 110 -5.13 1.65 13.22
CA ARG A 110 -5.14 0.83 14.43
C ARG A 110 -4.49 -0.53 14.15
N ALA A 111 -3.77 -1.07 15.12
CA ALA A 111 -3.14 -2.38 15.00
C ALA A 111 -4.14 -3.49 14.62
N GLU A 112 -5.31 -3.50 15.25
CA GLU A 112 -6.39 -4.45 14.94
C GLU A 112 -6.86 -4.33 13.48
N TRP A 113 -6.97 -3.11 12.94
CA TRP A 113 -7.35 -2.90 11.55
C TRP A 113 -6.31 -3.48 10.60
N LEU A 114 -5.00 -3.25 10.85
CA LEU A 114 -3.90 -3.82 10.06
C LEU A 114 -3.88 -5.35 10.11
N GLN A 115 -4.10 -5.94 11.29
CA GLN A 115 -4.19 -7.40 11.45
C GLN A 115 -5.37 -8.00 10.67
N ARG A 116 -6.51 -7.30 10.66
CA ARG A 116 -7.68 -7.72 9.88
C ARG A 116 -7.43 -7.56 8.38
N LEU A 117 -6.70 -6.50 7.96
CA LEU A 117 -6.30 -6.30 6.58
C LEU A 117 -5.40 -7.44 6.10
N GLU A 118 -4.40 -7.83 6.90
CA GLU A 118 -3.53 -8.98 6.60
C GLU A 118 -4.34 -10.27 6.43
N LYS A 119 -5.27 -10.56 7.35
CA LYS A 119 -6.17 -11.72 7.23
C LYS A 119 -7.02 -11.67 5.98
N LEU A 120 -7.50 -10.49 5.59
CA LEU A 120 -8.26 -10.29 4.36
C LEU A 120 -7.39 -10.57 3.13
N CYS A 121 -6.13 -10.11 3.14
CA CYS A 121 -5.16 -10.42 2.07
C CYS A 121 -4.97 -11.93 1.93
N HIS A 122 -4.75 -12.64 3.02
CA HIS A 122 -4.61 -14.10 3.00
C HIS A 122 -5.88 -14.79 2.49
N LYS A 123 -7.07 -14.35 2.92
CA LYS A 123 -8.36 -14.93 2.50
C LYS A 123 -8.56 -14.88 0.98
N TYR A 124 -8.12 -13.79 0.35
CA TYR A 124 -8.29 -13.56 -1.09
C TYR A 124 -6.99 -13.75 -1.88
N GLU A 125 -5.96 -14.36 -1.28
CA GLU A 125 -4.67 -14.60 -1.94
C GLU A 125 -4.10 -13.34 -2.60
N MET A 126 -4.24 -12.19 -1.93
CA MET A 126 -3.65 -10.91 -2.31
C MET A 126 -2.34 -10.71 -1.55
N LEU A 127 -1.35 -10.10 -2.19
CA LEU A 127 -0.13 -9.71 -1.49
C LEU A 127 -0.37 -8.44 -0.65
N LEU A 128 0.16 -8.42 0.56
CA LEU A 128 0.18 -7.23 1.40
C LEU A 128 1.49 -6.46 1.18
N ILE A 129 1.39 -5.25 0.61
CA ILE A 129 2.50 -4.33 0.43
C ILE A 129 2.38 -3.23 1.50
N VAL A 130 3.37 -3.14 2.38
CA VAL A 130 3.48 -1.99 3.29
C VAL A 130 4.43 -0.97 2.69
N ASP A 131 3.91 0.22 2.42
CA ASP A 131 4.72 1.37 2.04
C ASP A 131 5.24 2.07 3.29
N ASP A 132 6.46 1.71 3.67
CA ASP A 132 7.12 2.18 4.89
C ASP A 132 8.17 3.27 4.61
N ILE A 133 8.05 3.92 3.43
CA ILE A 133 8.99 4.94 2.95
C ILE A 133 9.05 6.12 3.89
N GLN A 134 7.93 6.56 4.45
CA GLN A 134 7.87 7.72 5.33
C GLN A 134 7.88 7.36 6.81
N ALA A 135 7.18 6.31 7.20
CA ALA A 135 7.01 5.92 8.60
C ALA A 135 8.11 4.98 9.12
N GLY A 136 8.84 4.31 8.24
CA GLY A 136 9.90 3.36 8.63
C GLY A 136 11.21 4.00 9.10
N CYS A 137 12.20 3.14 9.31
CA CYS A 137 13.56 3.50 9.76
C CYS A 137 13.59 4.22 11.12
N GLY A 138 12.81 3.74 12.07
CA GLY A 138 12.84 4.22 13.45
C GLY A 138 11.94 5.41 13.77
N ARG A 139 11.19 5.94 12.78
CA ARG A 139 10.34 7.13 12.98
C ARG A 139 9.19 6.91 13.96
N THR A 140 8.69 5.68 14.04
CA THR A 140 7.59 5.27 14.94
C THR A 140 8.06 4.64 16.25
N GLY A 141 9.39 4.52 16.46
CA GLY A 141 9.98 3.87 17.62
C GLY A 141 10.55 2.48 17.34
N THR A 142 10.02 1.79 16.34
CA THR A 142 10.53 0.50 15.81
C THR A 142 11.17 0.72 14.43
N PHE A 143 11.96 -0.23 13.93
CA PHE A 143 12.58 -0.08 12.61
C PHE A 143 11.52 -0.05 11.51
N PHE A 144 10.54 -0.96 11.53
CA PHE A 144 9.38 -0.92 10.65
C PHE A 144 8.14 -0.43 11.39
N SER A 145 7.34 0.41 10.76
CA SER A 145 6.12 0.96 11.35
C SER A 145 5.05 -0.08 11.68
N PHE A 146 5.12 -1.24 11.07
CA PHE A 146 4.15 -2.33 11.26
C PHE A 146 4.50 -3.31 12.40
N GLU A 147 5.67 -3.17 13.03
CA GLU A 147 6.12 -4.11 14.08
C GLU A 147 5.16 -4.16 15.28
N GLU A 148 4.69 -2.99 15.74
CA GLU A 148 3.74 -2.91 16.86
C GLU A 148 2.40 -3.56 16.53
N ALA A 149 1.99 -3.53 15.27
CA ALA A 149 0.76 -4.20 14.83
C ALA A 149 0.93 -5.72 14.75
N GLY A 150 2.17 -6.24 14.72
CA GLY A 150 2.47 -7.66 14.66
C GLY A 150 2.05 -8.31 13.34
N ILE A 151 2.02 -7.55 12.23
CA ILE A 151 1.74 -8.07 10.90
C ILE A 151 3.02 -8.41 10.15
N TYR A 152 2.91 -9.28 9.15
CA TYR A 152 4.03 -9.78 8.35
C TYR A 152 3.76 -9.54 6.85
N PRO A 153 4.01 -8.32 6.34
CA PRO A 153 3.75 -8.00 4.94
C PRO A 153 4.58 -8.85 3.98
N ASP A 154 4.06 -9.08 2.78
CA ASP A 154 4.74 -9.84 1.73
C ASP A 154 5.83 -9.00 1.06
N ILE A 155 5.58 -7.69 0.93
CA ILE A 155 6.49 -6.73 0.33
C ILE A 155 6.53 -5.47 1.19
N VAL A 156 7.73 -4.90 1.38
CA VAL A 156 7.94 -3.62 2.07
C VAL A 156 8.75 -2.70 1.18
N THR A 157 8.31 -1.45 1.03
CA THR A 157 9.09 -0.42 0.34
C THR A 157 9.70 0.55 1.35
N LEU A 158 10.99 0.86 1.19
CA LEU A 158 11.73 1.79 2.03
C LEU A 158 12.50 2.81 1.20
N SER A 159 12.61 4.03 1.70
CA SER A 159 13.41 5.12 1.13
C SER A 159 13.60 6.23 2.17
N LYS A 160 13.74 7.49 1.77
CA LYS A 160 13.86 8.66 2.66
C LYS A 160 14.91 8.44 3.77
N SER A 161 14.48 8.22 5.00
CA SER A 161 15.37 8.06 6.17
C SER A 161 16.34 6.88 6.06
N LEU A 162 16.04 5.87 5.23
CA LEU A 162 16.93 4.74 4.99
C LEU A 162 18.30 5.18 4.44
N SER A 163 18.37 6.25 3.66
CA SER A 163 19.61 6.78 3.10
C SER A 163 20.62 7.24 4.17
N GLY A 164 20.15 7.74 5.30
CA GLY A 164 20.98 8.16 6.44
C GLY A 164 21.90 9.37 6.21
N TYR A 165 22.42 9.56 5.01
CA TYR A 165 23.41 10.59 4.71
C TYR A 165 23.12 11.43 3.44
N GLY A 166 21.89 11.34 2.94
CA GLY A 166 21.39 12.30 1.94
C GLY A 166 21.55 11.90 0.48
N LEU A 167 22.12 10.74 0.15
CA LEU A 167 22.07 10.22 -1.23
C LEU A 167 20.73 9.53 -1.51
N PRO A 168 20.17 9.68 -2.71
CA PRO A 168 18.95 8.97 -3.08
C PRO A 168 19.15 7.46 -2.98
N PHE A 169 18.29 6.81 -2.17
CA PHE A 169 18.33 5.37 -1.96
C PHE A 169 16.94 4.82 -1.68
N ALA A 170 16.59 3.72 -2.31
CA ALA A 170 15.35 3.01 -2.07
C ALA A 170 15.52 1.51 -2.25
N VAL A 171 14.78 0.73 -1.47
CA VAL A 171 14.79 -0.74 -1.52
C VAL A 171 13.38 -1.30 -1.50
N VAL A 172 13.25 -2.50 -2.03
CA VAL A 172 12.09 -3.36 -1.88
C VAL A 172 12.54 -4.60 -1.14
N LEU A 173 11.96 -4.85 0.02
CA LEU A 173 12.09 -6.11 0.74
C LEU A 173 10.91 -7.00 0.36
N MET A 174 11.14 -8.28 0.21
CA MET A 174 10.09 -9.23 -0.15
C MET A 174 10.32 -10.57 0.55
N LYS A 175 9.25 -11.31 0.78
CA LYS A 175 9.35 -12.68 1.29
C LYS A 175 10.10 -13.57 0.30
N PRO A 176 10.95 -14.51 0.76
CA PRO A 176 11.74 -15.38 -0.12
C PRO A 176 10.92 -16.17 -1.14
N GLU A 177 9.74 -16.60 -0.76
CA GLU A 177 8.83 -17.37 -1.61
C GLU A 177 8.31 -16.61 -2.85
N LEU A 178 8.47 -15.30 -2.90
CA LEU A 178 8.08 -14.47 -4.07
C LEU A 178 9.18 -14.41 -5.14
N VAL A 179 10.36 -15.01 -4.90
CA VAL A 179 11.55 -14.91 -5.78
C VAL A 179 11.69 -16.15 -6.68
N ASN A 180 10.87 -17.18 -6.52
CA ASN A 180 11.00 -18.47 -7.23
C ASN A 180 10.14 -18.51 -8.50
#